data_398448f6368569d8b7d33a887b7aade1
#
_entry.id   398448f6368569d8b7d33a887b7aade1
#
_cell.length_a   1.000
_cell.length_b   1.000
_cell.length_c   1.000
_cell.angle_alpha   90.00
_cell.angle_beta   90.00
_cell.angle_gamma   90.00
#
_symmetry.space_group_name_H-M   'P 1'
#
loop_
_entity.id
_entity.type
_entity.pdbx_description
1 polymer ?
#
loop_
_entity_poly.entity_id
_entity_poly.type
_entity_poly.pdbx_seq_one_letter_code
_entity_poly.pdbx_strand_id
1 'polypeptide(L)'
;TVPALIMVFISLIFLKNQTRPITNLAKAAEKFGRGEEVEEFKPSGASEIRRAGYEFDRMRKRILRHLNQRSEMLSGISHDLRTPLTRMKLQIAFIKDNELAQKLSDDINEMEKMLNEYLQFTSSSFLEKDEQFCISELINEIILKYNNKNISSQISPKIDINGRKNLIKRSINNLLDNAIKYGDKVNVELLKRNNNLFIKIEDNGPGIPEIEYDNVFKP
;
A
#
# COMPACT_ATOMS: atom_id res chain seq x y z
N THR A 1 33.30 50.05 -0.83
CA THR A 1 32.59 49.10 0.07
C THR A 1 31.14 48.87 -0.35
N VAL A 2 30.36 49.91 -0.66
CA VAL A 2 28.93 49.77 -1.06
C VAL A 2 28.75 48.94 -2.34
N PRO A 3 29.51 49.18 -3.45
CA PRO A 3 29.35 48.37 -4.67
C PRO A 3 29.71 46.88 -4.49
N ALA A 4 30.65 46.58 -3.61
CA ALA A 4 30.99 45.17 -3.30
C ALA A 4 29.84 44.44 -2.59
N LEU A 5 29.14 45.12 -1.67
CA LEU A 5 27.96 44.52 -0.99
C LEU A 5 26.82 44.29 -1.96
N ILE A 6 26.57 45.23 -2.90
CA ILE A 6 25.57 45.06 -3.95
C ILE A 6 25.91 43.88 -4.85
N MET A 7 27.16 43.73 -5.24
CA MET A 7 27.62 42.64 -6.12
C MET A 7 27.47 41.28 -5.42
N VAL A 8 27.81 41.15 -4.14
CA VAL A 8 27.59 39.97 -3.32
C VAL A 8 26.10 39.61 -3.23
N PHE A 9 25.23 40.63 -2.97
CA PHE A 9 23.81 40.43 -2.88
C PHE A 9 23.18 39.90 -4.19
N ILE A 10 23.55 40.49 -5.31
CA ILE A 10 23.14 40.05 -6.66
C ILE A 10 23.62 38.61 -6.92
N SER A 11 24.89 38.29 -6.57
CA SER A 11 25.46 36.98 -6.71
C SER A 11 24.72 35.92 -5.88
N LEU A 12 24.34 36.21 -4.66
CA LEU A 12 23.56 35.34 -3.78
C LEU A 12 22.15 35.06 -4.33
N ILE A 13 21.47 36.10 -4.85
CA ILE A 13 20.16 35.92 -5.50
C ILE A 13 20.30 35.05 -6.74
N PHE A 14 21.30 35.28 -7.58
CA PHE A 14 21.57 34.51 -8.78
C PHE A 14 21.83 33.05 -8.44
N LEU A 15 22.71 32.74 -7.49
CA LEU A 15 22.98 31.40 -6.99
C LEU A 15 21.75 30.70 -6.46
N LYS A 16 20.96 31.40 -5.65
CA LYS A 16 19.69 30.87 -5.12
C LYS A 16 18.71 30.50 -6.22
N ASN A 17 18.59 31.33 -7.24
CA ASN A 17 17.72 31.07 -8.40
C ASN A 17 18.24 29.90 -9.28
N GLN A 18 19.55 29.67 -9.35
CA GLN A 18 20.12 28.54 -10.06
C GLN A 18 20.03 27.21 -9.31
N THR A 19 20.16 27.24 -7.98
CA THR A 19 20.12 26.00 -7.17
C THR A 19 18.70 25.51 -6.89
N ARG A 20 17.71 26.38 -6.84
CA ARG A 20 16.30 26.04 -6.58
C ARG A 20 15.72 24.98 -7.54
N PRO A 21 15.89 25.09 -8.87
CA PRO A 21 15.42 24.09 -9.82
C PRO A 21 16.04 22.70 -9.61
N ILE A 22 17.32 22.65 -9.26
CA ILE A 22 18.04 21.39 -8.97
C ILE A 22 17.46 20.74 -7.71
N THR A 23 17.26 21.53 -6.64
CA THR A 23 16.68 21.03 -5.40
C THR A 23 15.24 20.55 -5.61
N ASN A 24 14.45 21.22 -6.44
CA ASN A 24 13.09 20.80 -6.76
C ASN A 24 13.08 19.50 -7.55
N LEU A 25 13.99 19.33 -8.53
CA LEU A 25 14.14 18.08 -9.25
C LEU A 25 14.55 16.92 -8.33
N ALA A 26 15.52 17.16 -7.44
CA ALA A 26 15.95 16.15 -6.47
C ALA A 26 14.81 15.74 -5.53
N LYS A 27 14.04 16.70 -4.99
CA LYS A 27 12.89 16.42 -4.14
C LYS A 27 11.78 15.67 -4.89
N ALA A 28 11.53 16.00 -6.16
CA ALA A 28 10.55 15.29 -6.98
C ALA A 28 10.98 13.84 -7.24
N ALA A 29 12.28 13.63 -7.51
CA ALA A 29 12.85 12.30 -7.68
C ALA A 29 12.80 11.48 -6.39
N GLU A 30 13.11 12.09 -5.24
CA GLU A 30 13.02 11.44 -3.92
C GLU A 30 11.58 11.04 -3.59
N LYS A 31 10.61 11.96 -3.75
CA LYS A 31 9.18 11.66 -3.53
C LYS A 31 8.71 10.51 -4.42
N PHE A 32 9.04 10.58 -5.71
CA PHE A 32 8.68 9.51 -6.65
C PHE A 32 9.32 8.17 -6.26
N GLY A 33 10.58 8.17 -5.82
CA GLY A 33 11.27 6.96 -5.34
C GLY A 33 10.63 6.35 -4.09
N ARG A 34 10.01 7.17 -3.23
CA ARG A 34 9.24 6.71 -2.06
C ARG A 34 7.81 6.27 -2.42
N GLY A 35 7.42 6.35 -3.69
CA GLY A 35 6.06 6.05 -4.12
C GLY A 35 5.03 7.11 -3.72
N GLU A 36 5.47 8.31 -3.36
CA GLU A 36 4.59 9.46 -3.09
C GLU A 36 4.10 10.05 -4.40
N GLU A 37 2.88 10.64 -4.38
CA GLU A 37 2.37 11.35 -5.56
C GLU A 37 3.23 12.58 -5.81
N VAL A 38 3.79 12.66 -7.01
CA VAL A 38 4.46 13.86 -7.50
C VAL A 38 3.47 14.59 -8.38
N GLU A 39 2.96 15.72 -7.90
CA GLU A 39 2.16 16.66 -8.69
C GLU A 39 2.90 17.03 -9.99
N GLU A 40 2.20 17.68 -10.92
CA GLU A 40 2.76 18.07 -12.20
C GLU A 40 4.10 18.78 -12.03
N PHE A 41 5.20 18.07 -12.27
CA PHE A 41 6.55 18.62 -12.18
C PHE A 41 6.78 19.57 -13.36
N LYS A 42 6.96 20.86 -13.08
CA LYS A 42 7.27 21.87 -14.10
C LYS A 42 8.76 22.14 -14.13
N PRO A 43 9.48 21.62 -15.14
CA PRO A 43 10.91 21.85 -15.29
C PRO A 43 11.22 23.35 -15.44
N SER A 44 12.17 23.85 -14.64
CA SER A 44 12.58 25.26 -14.62
C SER A 44 14.10 25.39 -14.50
N GLY A 45 14.62 26.59 -14.65
CA GLY A 45 16.04 26.91 -14.53
C GLY A 45 16.80 26.91 -15.86
N ALA A 46 18.12 26.73 -15.80
CA ALA A 46 19.02 26.67 -16.98
C ALA A 46 18.59 25.55 -17.94
N SER A 47 19.00 25.68 -19.21
CA SER A 47 18.61 24.76 -20.30
C SER A 47 18.89 23.30 -19.95
N GLU A 48 20.04 23.00 -19.34
CA GLU A 48 20.51 21.68 -18.96
C GLU A 48 19.64 21.08 -17.85
N ILE A 49 19.32 21.89 -16.81
CA ILE A 49 18.49 21.48 -15.68
C ILE A 49 17.05 21.26 -16.14
N ARG A 50 16.56 22.14 -17.00
CA ARG A 50 15.22 22.02 -17.57
C ARG A 50 15.09 20.75 -18.42
N ARG A 51 16.12 20.45 -19.24
CA ARG A 51 16.19 19.21 -20.02
C ARG A 51 16.20 17.97 -19.12
N ALA A 52 17.02 17.97 -18.08
CA ALA A 52 17.03 16.88 -17.08
C ALA A 52 15.64 16.69 -16.43
N GLY A 53 14.96 17.80 -16.12
CA GLY A 53 13.60 17.77 -15.59
C GLY A 53 12.57 17.17 -16.54
N TYR A 54 12.66 17.48 -17.85
CA TYR A 54 11.80 16.86 -18.87
C TYR A 54 12.04 15.35 -19.00
N GLU A 55 13.29 14.92 -18.99
CA GLU A 55 13.63 13.50 -19.09
C GLU A 55 13.19 12.74 -17.81
N PHE A 56 13.32 13.36 -16.63
CA PHE A 56 12.76 12.80 -15.40
C PHE A 56 11.23 12.64 -15.49
N ASP A 57 10.49 13.66 -15.95
CA ASP A 57 9.03 13.56 -16.08
C ASP A 57 8.61 12.50 -17.11
N ARG A 58 9.35 12.40 -18.22
CA ARG A 58 9.14 11.35 -19.23
C ARG A 58 9.37 9.96 -18.65
N MET A 59 10.45 9.77 -17.90
CA MET A 59 10.76 8.51 -17.20
C MET A 59 9.65 8.17 -16.21
N ARG A 60 9.26 9.11 -15.35
CA ARG A 60 8.17 8.98 -14.37
C ARG A 60 6.87 8.50 -15.05
N LYS A 61 6.45 9.20 -16.09
CA LYS A 61 5.23 8.85 -16.85
C LYS A 61 5.32 7.47 -17.51
N ARG A 62 6.50 7.05 -17.95
CA ARG A 62 6.72 5.71 -18.51
C ARG A 62 6.58 4.65 -17.42
N ILE A 63 7.21 4.83 -16.28
CA ILE A 63 7.12 3.90 -15.14
C ILE A 63 5.66 3.76 -14.69
N LEU A 64 4.94 4.86 -14.50
CA LEU A 64 3.53 4.83 -14.12
C LEU A 64 2.66 4.09 -15.15
N ARG A 65 2.89 4.29 -16.44
CA ARG A 65 2.18 3.55 -17.48
C ARG A 65 2.46 2.05 -17.42
N HIS A 66 3.71 1.65 -17.23
CA HIS A 66 4.05 0.22 -17.09
C HIS A 66 3.40 -0.41 -15.86
N LEU A 67 3.36 0.30 -14.74
CA LEU A 67 2.68 -0.17 -13.53
C LEU A 67 1.17 -0.33 -13.76
N ASN A 68 0.53 0.63 -14.45
CA ASN A 68 -0.88 0.56 -14.81
C ASN A 68 -1.17 -0.63 -15.74
N GLN A 69 -0.40 -0.76 -16.83
CA GLN A 69 -0.57 -1.87 -17.77
C GLN A 69 -0.42 -3.23 -17.07
N ARG A 70 0.57 -3.35 -16.17
CA ARG A 70 0.75 -4.55 -15.37
C ARG A 70 -0.47 -4.83 -14.48
N SER A 71 -1.01 -3.80 -13.83
CA SER A 71 -2.20 -3.93 -12.98
C SER A 71 -3.44 -4.33 -13.77
N GLU A 72 -3.66 -3.71 -14.93
CA GLU A 72 -4.76 -4.03 -15.85
C GLU A 72 -4.66 -5.48 -16.38
N MET A 73 -3.46 -5.89 -16.81
CA MET A 73 -3.21 -7.24 -17.29
C MET A 73 -3.50 -8.28 -16.20
N LEU A 74 -3.05 -8.04 -14.97
CA LEU A 74 -3.27 -8.94 -13.85
C LEU A 74 -4.75 -9.00 -13.45
N SER A 75 -5.46 -7.87 -13.51
CA SER A 75 -6.91 -7.84 -13.30
C SER A 75 -7.66 -8.66 -14.35
N GLY A 76 -7.25 -8.58 -15.63
CA GLY A 76 -7.79 -9.39 -16.71
C GLY A 76 -7.55 -10.89 -16.50
N ILE A 77 -6.31 -11.27 -16.18
CA ILE A 77 -5.94 -12.67 -15.89
C ILE A 77 -6.78 -13.22 -14.73
N SER A 78 -7.00 -12.39 -13.68
CA SER A 78 -7.84 -12.80 -12.55
C SER A 78 -9.27 -13.14 -12.95
N HIS A 79 -9.85 -12.25 -13.73
CA HIS A 79 -11.21 -12.48 -14.25
C HIS A 79 -11.28 -13.78 -15.05
N ASP A 80 -10.30 -14.00 -15.92
CA ASP A 80 -10.27 -15.18 -16.80
C ASP A 80 -9.98 -16.48 -16.05
N LEU A 81 -9.22 -16.42 -14.94
CA LEU A 81 -9.00 -17.57 -14.06
C LEU A 81 -10.19 -17.86 -13.13
N ARG A 82 -10.95 -16.85 -12.73
CA ARG A 82 -12.14 -17.05 -11.88
C ARG A 82 -13.22 -17.87 -12.59
N THR A 83 -13.37 -17.69 -13.90
CA THR A 83 -14.37 -18.42 -14.71
C THR A 83 -14.17 -19.94 -14.66
N PRO A 84 -12.99 -20.52 -14.96
CA PRO A 84 -12.76 -21.96 -14.84
C PRO A 84 -12.85 -22.48 -13.40
N LEU A 85 -12.40 -21.69 -12.40
CA LEU A 85 -12.54 -22.08 -10.99
C LEU A 85 -14.02 -22.19 -10.58
N THR A 86 -14.85 -21.24 -10.98
CA THR A 86 -16.31 -21.32 -10.75
C THR A 86 -16.92 -22.52 -11.45
N ARG A 87 -16.48 -22.85 -12.67
CA ARG A 87 -16.95 -24.03 -13.40
C ARG A 87 -16.55 -25.32 -12.69
N MET A 88 -15.33 -25.43 -12.19
CA MET A 88 -14.87 -26.57 -11.40
C MET A 88 -15.68 -26.72 -10.11
N LYS A 89 -15.99 -25.64 -9.39
CA LYS A 89 -16.90 -25.68 -8.22
C LYS A 89 -18.27 -26.23 -8.56
N LEU A 90 -18.85 -25.81 -9.69
CA LEU A 90 -20.13 -26.34 -10.14
C LEU A 90 -20.05 -27.83 -10.50
N GLN A 91 -18.95 -28.29 -11.10
CA GLN A 91 -18.77 -29.72 -11.44
C GLN A 91 -18.61 -30.58 -10.18
N ILE A 92 -17.92 -30.08 -9.16
CA ILE A 92 -17.75 -30.79 -7.87
C ILE A 92 -19.10 -31.02 -7.19
N ALA A 93 -20.07 -30.11 -7.34
CA ALA A 93 -21.41 -30.26 -6.76
C ALA A 93 -22.18 -31.47 -7.30
N PHE A 94 -21.75 -32.08 -8.42
CA PHE A 94 -22.34 -33.32 -8.98
C PHE A 94 -21.59 -34.60 -8.55
N ILE A 95 -20.49 -34.49 -7.81
CA ILE A 95 -19.73 -35.62 -7.31
C ILE A 95 -20.52 -36.26 -6.14
N LYS A 96 -20.79 -37.56 -6.24
CA LYS A 96 -21.54 -38.30 -5.20
C LYS A 96 -20.70 -38.62 -3.97
N ASP A 97 -19.38 -38.72 -4.13
CA ASP A 97 -18.45 -38.96 -3.04
C ASP A 97 -18.22 -37.63 -2.27
N ASN A 98 -18.83 -37.55 -1.11
CA ASN A 98 -18.77 -36.34 -0.28
C ASN A 98 -17.35 -36.01 0.22
N GLU A 99 -16.53 -37.03 0.52
CA GLU A 99 -15.15 -36.80 1.01
C GLU A 99 -14.26 -36.27 -0.11
N LEU A 100 -14.35 -36.84 -1.30
CA LEU A 100 -13.62 -36.36 -2.47
C LEU A 100 -14.09 -34.95 -2.90
N ALA A 101 -15.42 -34.73 -2.91
CA ALA A 101 -15.99 -33.45 -3.25
C ALA A 101 -15.51 -32.34 -2.29
N GLN A 102 -15.44 -32.65 -1.00
CA GLN A 102 -14.95 -31.68 0.00
C GLN A 102 -13.47 -31.36 -0.22
N LYS A 103 -12.60 -32.35 -0.40
CA LYS A 103 -11.16 -32.15 -0.66
C LYS A 103 -10.93 -31.24 -1.87
N LEU A 104 -11.61 -31.57 -3.00
CA LEU A 104 -11.50 -30.78 -4.23
C LEU A 104 -12.04 -29.34 -4.06
N SER A 105 -13.11 -29.16 -3.28
CA SER A 105 -13.65 -27.85 -2.97
C SER A 105 -12.67 -27.01 -2.16
N ASP A 106 -11.99 -27.62 -1.19
CA ASP A 106 -10.99 -26.98 -0.35
C ASP A 106 -9.78 -26.55 -1.19
N ASP A 107 -9.30 -27.43 -2.09
CA ASP A 107 -8.20 -27.11 -3.03
C ASP A 107 -8.56 -25.90 -3.93
N ILE A 108 -9.77 -25.88 -4.49
CA ILE A 108 -10.21 -24.76 -5.34
C ILE A 108 -10.35 -23.47 -4.54
N ASN A 109 -10.84 -23.53 -3.29
CA ASN A 109 -10.93 -22.37 -2.43
C ASN A 109 -9.53 -21.83 -2.09
N GLU A 110 -8.55 -22.70 -1.88
CA GLU A 110 -7.16 -22.32 -1.68
C GLU A 110 -6.56 -21.65 -2.93
N MET A 111 -6.82 -22.22 -4.12
CA MET A 111 -6.41 -21.60 -5.40
C MET A 111 -7.02 -20.20 -5.59
N GLU A 112 -8.31 -20.02 -5.31
CA GLU A 112 -8.96 -18.71 -5.36
C GLU A 112 -8.32 -17.72 -4.36
N LYS A 113 -8.01 -18.20 -3.16
CA LYS A 113 -7.36 -17.38 -2.14
C LYS A 113 -5.98 -16.94 -2.61
N MET A 114 -5.13 -17.86 -3.07
CA MET A 114 -3.79 -17.55 -3.60
C MET A 114 -3.86 -16.57 -4.78
N LEU A 115 -4.80 -16.76 -5.70
CA LEU A 115 -5.01 -15.85 -6.83
C LEU A 115 -5.35 -14.42 -6.36
N ASN A 116 -6.29 -14.31 -5.41
CA ASN A 116 -6.69 -13.01 -4.87
C ASN A 116 -5.55 -12.33 -4.09
N GLU A 117 -4.76 -13.08 -3.32
CA GLU A 117 -3.58 -12.58 -2.61
C GLU A 117 -2.52 -12.06 -3.58
N TYR A 118 -2.22 -12.83 -4.63
CA TYR A 118 -1.27 -12.42 -5.67
C TYR A 118 -1.71 -11.14 -6.39
N LEU A 119 -2.99 -11.04 -6.72
CA LEU A 119 -3.55 -9.84 -7.33
C LEU A 119 -3.50 -8.62 -6.43
N GLN A 120 -3.83 -8.82 -5.15
CA GLN A 120 -3.72 -7.76 -4.15
C GLN A 120 -2.27 -7.30 -3.98
N PHE A 121 -1.30 -8.21 -4.06
CA PHE A 121 0.12 -7.87 -3.98
C PHE A 121 0.58 -7.06 -5.20
N THR A 122 0.08 -7.41 -6.38
CA THR A 122 0.49 -6.79 -7.65
C THR A 122 -0.34 -5.57 -8.04
N SER A 123 -1.55 -5.42 -7.49
CA SER A 123 -2.37 -4.20 -7.63
C SER A 123 -1.60 -3.03 -7.02
N SER A 124 -1.13 -2.16 -7.88
CA SER A 124 -0.15 -1.14 -7.56
C SER A 124 -0.64 -0.21 -6.46
N SER A 125 -0.10 -0.40 -5.28
CA SER A 125 -0.12 0.57 -4.19
C SER A 125 0.42 1.96 -4.59
N PHE A 126 1.12 2.04 -5.71
CA PHE A 126 1.68 3.28 -6.28
C PHE A 126 0.63 4.25 -6.85
N LEU A 127 -0.58 3.78 -7.14
CA LEU A 127 -1.62 4.57 -7.81
C LEU A 127 -2.71 5.06 -6.87
N GLU A 128 -2.72 4.56 -5.65
CA GLU A 128 -3.69 5.01 -4.67
C GLU A 128 -3.26 6.38 -4.13
N LYS A 129 -4.18 7.35 -4.26
CA LYS A 129 -3.98 8.69 -3.75
C LYS A 129 -4.20 8.75 -2.25
N ASP A 130 -3.49 9.67 -1.60
CA ASP A 130 -3.78 10.00 -0.23
C ASP A 130 -5.16 10.68 -0.16
N GLU A 131 -6.01 10.18 0.73
CA GLU A 131 -7.33 10.75 1.05
C GLU A 131 -7.48 10.97 2.55
N GLN A 132 -8.32 11.92 2.92
CA GLN A 132 -8.65 12.16 4.31
C GLN A 132 -9.79 11.23 4.74
N PHE A 133 -9.59 10.44 5.80
CA PHE A 133 -10.59 9.53 6.32
C PHE A 133 -10.41 9.28 7.82
N CYS A 134 -11.49 8.81 8.47
CA CYS A 134 -11.48 8.44 9.88
C CYS A 134 -10.95 7.02 10.05
N ILE A 135 -9.74 6.88 10.62
CA ILE A 135 -9.12 5.57 10.87
C ILE A 135 -9.88 4.77 11.93
N SER A 136 -10.49 5.44 12.91
CA SER A 136 -11.29 4.78 13.94
C SER A 136 -12.52 4.08 13.35
N GLU A 137 -13.21 4.71 12.40
CA GLU A 137 -14.34 4.13 11.69
C GLU A 137 -13.90 2.96 10.80
N LEU A 138 -12.77 3.13 10.10
CA LEU A 138 -12.22 2.07 9.24
C LEU A 138 -11.90 0.80 10.04
N ILE A 139 -11.25 0.93 11.20
CA ILE A 139 -10.92 -0.21 12.05
C ILE A 139 -12.19 -0.88 12.59
N ASN A 140 -13.16 -0.11 13.03
CA ASN A 140 -14.45 -0.64 13.49
C ASN A 140 -15.18 -1.39 12.36
N GLU A 141 -15.23 -0.84 11.15
CA GLU A 141 -15.80 -1.52 9.97
C GLU A 141 -15.11 -2.86 9.67
N ILE A 142 -13.78 -2.91 9.81
CA ILE A 142 -13.01 -4.12 9.60
C ILE A 142 -13.37 -5.16 10.69
N ILE A 143 -13.32 -4.78 11.97
CA ILE A 143 -13.61 -5.69 13.10
C ILE A 143 -15.02 -6.27 13.00
N LEU A 144 -16.01 -5.47 12.61
CA LEU A 144 -17.39 -5.92 12.45
C LEU A 144 -17.54 -7.05 11.41
N LYS A 145 -16.65 -7.18 10.44
CA LYS A 145 -16.67 -8.28 9.47
C LYS A 145 -16.28 -9.63 10.07
N TYR A 146 -15.57 -9.62 11.18
CA TYR A 146 -15.14 -10.83 11.89
C TYR A 146 -16.11 -11.26 13.01
N ASN A 147 -17.41 -11.00 12.84
CA ASN A 147 -18.54 -11.04 13.79
C ASN A 147 -18.65 -12.26 14.75
N ASN A 148 -17.85 -13.32 14.62
CA ASN A 148 -17.93 -14.53 15.46
C ASN A 148 -16.58 -14.91 16.10
N LYS A 149 -15.62 -14.00 16.17
CA LYS A 149 -14.30 -14.29 16.70
C LYS A 149 -14.05 -13.47 17.96
N ASN A 150 -13.30 -14.02 18.89
CA ASN A 150 -12.97 -13.39 20.19
C ASN A 150 -12.03 -12.18 19.98
N ILE A 151 -12.55 -11.12 19.36
CA ILE A 151 -11.82 -9.87 19.16
C ILE A 151 -12.29 -8.85 20.19
N SER A 152 -11.38 -8.45 21.07
CA SER A 152 -11.55 -7.27 21.93
C SER A 152 -10.98 -6.05 21.23
N SER A 153 -11.61 -4.89 21.38
CA SER A 153 -11.13 -3.67 20.75
C SER A 153 -11.19 -2.47 21.69
N GLN A 154 -10.11 -1.68 21.69
CA GLN A 154 -10.02 -0.41 22.38
C GLN A 154 -9.60 0.67 21.40
N ILE A 155 -10.59 1.34 20.83
CA ILE A 155 -10.39 2.29 19.72
C ILE A 155 -10.69 3.70 20.20
N SER A 156 -9.68 4.57 20.14
CA SER A 156 -9.84 6.01 20.38
C SER A 156 -10.82 6.62 19.36
N PRO A 157 -11.81 7.39 19.80
CA PRO A 157 -12.85 7.93 18.93
C PRO A 157 -12.30 9.03 18.00
N LYS A 158 -12.86 9.06 16.78
CA LYS A 158 -12.68 10.13 15.76
C LYS A 158 -11.25 10.60 15.55
N ILE A 159 -10.40 9.72 15.03
CA ILE A 159 -9.06 10.09 14.57
C ILE A 159 -9.09 10.14 13.05
N ASP A 160 -8.96 11.34 12.50
CA ASP A 160 -8.82 11.56 11.06
C ASP A 160 -7.34 11.57 10.66
N ILE A 161 -7.05 10.90 9.57
CA ILE A 161 -5.71 10.83 8.99
C ILE A 161 -5.77 11.10 7.48
N ASN A 162 -4.64 11.53 6.93
CA ASN A 162 -4.44 11.61 5.49
C ASN A 162 -3.50 10.48 5.07
N GLY A 163 -3.92 9.64 4.13
CA GLY A 163 -3.12 8.51 3.67
C GLY A 163 -3.89 7.61 2.71
N ARG A 164 -3.24 6.52 2.30
CA ARG A 164 -3.78 5.53 1.34
C ARG A 164 -4.69 4.56 2.06
N LYS A 165 -5.99 4.86 2.05
CA LYS A 165 -7.02 4.14 2.82
C LYS A 165 -7.05 2.64 2.55
N ASN A 166 -7.00 2.24 1.26
CA ASN A 166 -7.06 0.81 0.91
C ASN A 166 -5.78 0.05 1.29
N LEU A 167 -4.61 0.71 1.22
CA LEU A 167 -3.37 0.12 1.71
C LEU A 167 -3.41 -0.13 3.22
N ILE A 168 -3.86 0.87 3.98
CA ILE A 168 -4.01 0.76 5.43
C ILE A 168 -5.04 -0.31 5.77
N LYS A 169 -6.20 -0.31 5.09
CA LYS A 169 -7.24 -1.33 5.24
C LYS A 169 -6.70 -2.74 5.00
N ARG A 170 -5.91 -2.92 3.94
CA ARG A 170 -5.28 -4.20 3.60
C ARG A 170 -4.28 -4.64 4.65
N SER A 171 -3.42 -3.73 5.12
CA SER A 171 -2.44 -4.04 6.16
C SER A 171 -3.12 -4.51 7.45
N ILE A 172 -4.19 -3.83 7.86
CA ILE A 172 -4.96 -4.19 9.05
C ILE A 172 -5.63 -5.56 8.86
N ASN A 173 -6.26 -5.82 7.70
CA ASN A 173 -6.86 -7.12 7.41
C ASN A 173 -5.83 -8.25 7.46
N ASN A 174 -4.66 -8.08 6.82
CA ASN A 174 -3.60 -9.09 6.83
C ASN A 174 -3.12 -9.41 8.25
N LEU A 175 -2.96 -8.38 9.10
CA LEU A 175 -2.56 -8.58 10.48
C LEU A 175 -3.66 -9.27 11.30
N LEU A 176 -4.92 -8.91 11.10
CA LEU A 176 -6.06 -9.54 11.75
C LEU A 176 -6.25 -10.99 11.31
N ASP A 177 -6.14 -11.28 10.00
CA ASP A 177 -6.22 -12.63 9.48
C ASP A 177 -5.12 -13.52 10.07
N ASN A 178 -3.90 -13.01 10.20
CA ASN A 178 -2.80 -13.73 10.86
C ASN A 178 -3.11 -13.94 12.36
N ALA A 179 -3.49 -12.90 13.07
CA ALA A 179 -3.83 -12.98 14.49
C ALA A 179 -4.93 -14.00 14.78
N ILE A 180 -5.96 -14.05 13.92
CA ILE A 180 -7.08 -15.00 14.04
C ILE A 180 -6.68 -16.42 13.64
N LYS A 181 -5.74 -16.56 12.69
CA LYS A 181 -5.26 -17.87 12.23
C LYS A 181 -4.43 -18.59 13.27
N TYR A 182 -3.65 -17.85 14.04
CA TYR A 182 -2.68 -18.40 14.99
C TYR A 182 -3.07 -18.23 16.45
N GLY A 183 -4.02 -17.34 16.76
CA GLY A 183 -4.52 -17.08 18.11
C GLY A 183 -6.02 -17.29 18.25
N ASP A 184 -6.45 -17.64 19.47
CA ASP A 184 -7.87 -17.78 19.85
C ASP A 184 -8.48 -16.47 20.33
N LYS A 185 -7.64 -15.54 20.79
CA LYS A 185 -8.05 -14.22 21.29
C LYS A 185 -7.20 -13.16 20.61
N VAL A 186 -7.86 -12.12 20.12
CA VAL A 186 -7.20 -10.99 19.45
C VAL A 186 -7.60 -9.71 20.17
N ASN A 187 -6.62 -8.85 20.44
CA ASN A 187 -6.83 -7.51 20.98
C ASN A 187 -6.38 -6.45 20.00
N VAL A 188 -7.26 -5.49 19.69
CA VAL A 188 -6.98 -4.39 18.74
C VAL A 188 -7.04 -3.07 19.48
N GLU A 189 -5.94 -2.33 19.51
CA GLU A 189 -5.86 -1.02 20.13
C GLU A 189 -5.51 0.06 19.12
N LEU A 190 -6.24 1.17 19.18
CA LEU A 190 -5.91 2.38 18.44
C LEU A 190 -5.60 3.51 19.44
N LEU A 191 -4.35 3.92 19.46
CA LEU A 191 -3.86 4.91 20.42
C LEU A 191 -3.19 6.08 19.67
N LYS A 192 -3.53 7.30 20.11
CA LYS A 192 -2.80 8.49 19.67
C LYS A 192 -1.93 9.00 20.82
N ARG A 193 -0.60 8.97 20.64
CA ARG A 193 0.36 9.50 21.62
C ARG A 193 1.20 10.58 20.95
N ASN A 194 1.16 11.78 21.50
CA ASN A 194 1.79 12.96 20.91
C ASN A 194 1.31 13.18 19.46
N ASN A 195 2.21 13.12 18.49
CA ASN A 195 1.88 13.29 17.06
C ASN A 195 1.89 11.96 16.28
N ASN A 196 2.04 10.82 16.96
CA ASN A 196 2.10 9.49 16.36
C ASN A 196 0.81 8.72 16.63
N LEU A 197 0.38 7.96 15.64
CA LEU A 197 -0.74 7.04 15.72
C LEU A 197 -0.20 5.61 15.80
N PHE A 198 -0.70 4.86 16.78
CA PHE A 198 -0.33 3.46 16.99
C PHE A 198 -1.56 2.59 16.81
N ILE A 199 -1.44 1.62 15.90
CA ILE A 199 -2.39 0.52 15.74
C ILE A 199 -1.67 -0.72 16.26
N LYS A 200 -2.21 -1.31 17.33
CA LYS A 200 -1.63 -2.49 17.97
C LYS A 200 -2.62 -3.64 17.79
N ILE A 201 -2.13 -4.75 17.28
CA ILE A 201 -2.89 -5.99 17.12
C ILE A 201 -2.09 -7.07 17.85
N GLU A 202 -2.69 -7.66 18.86
CA GLU A 202 -2.08 -8.72 19.68
C GLU A 202 -2.94 -9.96 19.60
N ASP A 203 -2.30 -11.10 19.49
CA ASP A 203 -2.91 -12.42 19.58
C ASP A 203 -2.26 -13.22 20.72
N ASN A 204 -2.90 -14.30 21.13
CA ASN A 204 -2.39 -15.24 22.12
C ASN A 204 -1.81 -16.51 21.49
N GLY A 205 -1.40 -16.44 20.23
CA GLY A 205 -0.79 -17.55 19.49
C GLY A 205 0.62 -17.90 19.97
N PRO A 206 1.28 -18.88 19.29
CA PRO A 206 2.59 -19.38 19.69
C PRO A 206 3.74 -18.38 19.49
N GLY A 207 3.46 -17.24 18.84
CA GLY A 207 4.47 -16.26 18.47
C GLY A 207 5.31 -16.70 17.25
N ILE A 208 6.28 -15.87 16.89
CA ILE A 208 7.19 -16.09 15.77
C ILE A 208 8.57 -16.43 16.35
N PRO A 209 9.22 -17.53 15.93
CA PRO A 209 10.59 -17.82 16.35
C PRO A 209 11.56 -16.70 15.95
N GLU A 210 12.54 -16.39 16.80
CA GLU A 210 13.52 -15.30 16.54
C GLU A 210 14.24 -15.47 15.19
N ILE A 211 14.51 -16.72 14.78
CA ILE A 211 15.19 -17.05 13.52
C ILE A 211 14.37 -16.58 12.29
N GLU A 212 13.06 -16.42 12.43
CA GLU A 212 12.14 -16.04 11.34
C GLU A 212 11.85 -14.55 11.29
N TYR A 213 12.26 -13.74 12.27
CA TYR A 213 11.97 -12.30 12.30
C TYR A 213 12.41 -11.57 11.03
N ASP A 214 13.58 -11.90 10.50
CA ASP A 214 14.07 -11.28 9.26
C ASP A 214 13.33 -11.72 8.00
N ASN A 215 12.57 -12.81 8.08
CA ASN A 215 11.86 -13.39 6.94
C ASN A 215 10.36 -13.02 6.90
N VAL A 216 9.77 -12.66 8.06
CA VAL A 216 8.32 -12.38 8.17
C VAL A 216 7.84 -11.26 7.24
N PHE A 217 8.71 -10.30 6.91
CA PHE A 217 8.40 -9.17 6.02
C PHE A 217 8.95 -9.34 4.60
N LYS A 218 9.57 -10.48 4.30
CA LYS A 218 9.97 -10.78 2.92
C LYS A 218 8.79 -11.33 2.12
N PRO A 219 8.63 -10.91 0.85
CA PRO A 219 7.58 -11.42 -0.02
C PRO A 219 7.76 -12.90 -0.37
#